data_86b4e641c02a24441b77ef91700d7df8
#
_entry.id   86b4e641c02a24441b77ef91700d7df8
#
_cell.length_a   1.000
_cell.length_b   1.000
_cell.length_c   1.000
_cell.angle_alpha   90.00
_cell.angle_beta   90.00
_cell.angle_gamma   90.00
#
_symmetry.space_group_name_H-M   'P 1'
#
loop_
_entity.id
_entity.type
_entity.pdbx_description
1 polymer ?
#
loop_
_entity_poly.entity_id
_entity_poly.type
_entity_poly.pdbx_seq_one_letter_code
_entity_poly.pdbx_strand_id
1 'polypeptide(L)'
;MKEQYILSIDQGTTSSRAILFNKGGEIVATAQKEFEQHFPKPGWVEHDANEIWTSVLACIAELLNNTNIAVNQIAGIGITNQRETAVVWEKDTGKPIYKAVVWQSRQTEDICRDLKQQGYEETVRRKTGLLIDPYFSGTKVKWILDNVEGAREKAEAGELLFGTIDTWLIYKFSGGKTHVTDYSNASRTLMFNIYNLEWDEELLDILEVPKSMLPEVRPSSEIYTNTVSYHFFGEEVPIAGIAGDQQAALFGQACFEKGMAKNTYGTGCFLLMNTGEEPVESKQGLLTTIAWGLDGKVNYALEGSIFVAGSAIQWLRDGLRMIESSPESEVFATSVDTTEGVYMVPAFVGLGTPYWDSDARGAIFGLTRGTKKEHFIRATLESLAYQTKDVMQAMSADSGIDLKTLRVDGGAVKNDLLMQFQGDILEVPVERPVVQETTALGSAYLAGLAVGYWKDQEEIATQWLNEKTFDPEMDTEESDRLYSGWQKAVKATRAFKTE
;
A
#
# COMPACT_ATOMS: atom_id res chain seq x y z
N MET A 1 17.54 23.68 -23.76
CA MET A 1 17.27 23.56 -22.31
C MET A 1 17.95 22.27 -21.86
N LYS A 2 18.51 22.21 -20.67
CA LYS A 2 18.98 20.94 -20.10
C LYS A 2 17.78 20.04 -19.87
N GLU A 3 17.95 18.74 -20.04
CA GLU A 3 16.93 17.74 -19.72
C GLU A 3 16.53 17.83 -18.25
N GLN A 4 15.24 17.73 -17.96
CA GLN A 4 14.70 17.78 -16.60
C GLN A 4 14.14 16.41 -16.21
N TYR A 5 14.05 16.18 -14.91
CA TYR A 5 13.61 14.92 -14.33
C TYR A 5 12.66 15.17 -13.16
N ILE A 6 11.86 14.17 -12.81
CA ILE A 6 11.10 14.15 -11.56
C ILE A 6 11.77 13.15 -10.62
N LEU A 7 12.00 13.58 -9.40
CA LEU A 7 12.49 12.73 -8.31
C LEU A 7 11.30 12.16 -7.54
N SER A 8 11.21 10.84 -7.47
CA SER A 8 10.29 10.15 -6.55
C SER A 8 11.05 9.68 -5.31
N ILE A 9 10.48 9.94 -4.15
CA ILE A 9 10.87 9.36 -2.87
C ILE A 9 9.82 8.31 -2.52
N ASP A 10 10.22 7.05 -2.49
CA ASP A 10 9.37 5.92 -2.11
C ASP A 10 9.85 5.39 -0.75
N GLN A 11 9.16 5.78 0.31
CA GLN A 11 9.47 5.39 1.66
C GLN A 11 8.64 4.15 2.05
N GLY A 12 9.21 2.97 1.87
CA GLY A 12 8.58 1.69 2.18
C GLY A 12 8.75 1.27 3.64
N THR A 13 8.21 0.08 3.98
CA THR A 13 8.25 -0.45 5.34
C THR A 13 9.66 -0.84 5.79
N THR A 14 10.49 -1.36 4.89
CA THR A 14 11.83 -1.88 5.23
C THR A 14 12.97 -1.07 4.65
N SER A 15 12.68 -0.19 3.70
CA SER A 15 13.68 0.60 2.99
C SER A 15 13.11 1.89 2.43
N SER A 16 13.98 2.86 2.22
CA SER A 16 13.70 4.06 1.46
C SER A 16 14.35 3.97 0.09
N ARG A 17 13.68 4.51 -0.93
CA ARG A 17 14.17 4.58 -2.31
C ARG A 17 14.07 6.00 -2.85
N ALA A 18 15.04 6.36 -3.70
CA ALA A 18 14.99 7.55 -4.53
C ALA A 18 15.10 7.12 -5.98
N ILE A 19 14.18 7.55 -6.83
CA ILE A 19 14.10 7.16 -8.23
C ILE A 19 13.92 8.40 -9.09
N LEU A 20 14.74 8.55 -10.13
CA LEU A 20 14.60 9.61 -11.12
C LEU A 20 13.86 9.08 -12.35
N PHE A 21 12.85 9.83 -12.78
CA PHE A 21 12.08 9.56 -13.98
C PHE A 21 12.28 10.66 -15.02
N ASN A 22 12.41 10.25 -16.29
CA ASN A 22 12.43 11.15 -17.43
C ASN A 22 11.02 11.47 -17.93
N LYS A 23 10.90 12.28 -18.98
CA LYS A 23 9.62 12.71 -19.57
C LYS A 23 8.80 11.54 -20.13
N GLY A 24 9.45 10.44 -20.53
CA GLY A 24 8.79 9.20 -20.97
C GLY A 24 8.30 8.30 -19.84
N GLY A 25 8.47 8.69 -18.56
CA GLY A 25 8.14 7.83 -17.41
C GLY A 25 9.13 6.69 -17.20
N GLU A 26 10.30 6.72 -17.86
CA GLU A 26 11.34 5.71 -17.73
C GLU A 26 12.25 6.00 -16.54
N ILE A 27 12.70 4.93 -15.88
CA ILE A 27 13.65 5.03 -14.77
C ILE A 27 15.05 5.38 -15.31
N VAL A 28 15.59 6.51 -14.85
CA VAL A 28 16.93 6.97 -15.18
C VAL A 28 17.96 6.48 -14.17
N ALA A 29 17.60 6.52 -12.90
CA ALA A 29 18.45 6.06 -11.81
C ALA A 29 17.63 5.69 -10.58
N THR A 30 18.18 4.77 -9.78
CA THR A 30 17.58 4.32 -8.52
C THR A 30 18.65 4.16 -7.46
N ALA A 31 18.32 4.56 -6.23
CA ALA A 31 19.11 4.23 -5.05
C ALA A 31 18.16 3.76 -3.93
N GLN A 32 18.62 2.81 -3.12
CA GLN A 32 17.83 2.21 -2.04
C GLN A 32 18.70 2.02 -0.79
N LYS A 33 18.11 2.29 0.37
CA LYS A 33 18.71 2.05 1.70
C LYS A 33 17.69 1.40 2.62
N GLU A 34 18.09 0.32 3.23
CA GLU A 34 17.37 -0.28 4.36
C GLU A 34 17.61 0.53 5.62
N PHE A 35 16.70 0.42 6.58
CA PHE A 35 16.81 0.99 7.92
C PHE A 35 16.36 -0.04 8.97
N GLU A 36 16.72 0.18 10.22
CA GLU A 36 16.49 -0.78 11.29
C GLU A 36 15.00 -0.91 11.63
N GLN A 37 14.56 -2.17 11.77
CA GLN A 37 13.23 -2.52 12.24
C GLN A 37 13.29 -2.83 13.73
N HIS A 38 12.43 -2.24 14.55
CA HIS A 38 12.41 -2.44 15.99
C HIS A 38 11.19 -3.26 16.42
N PHE A 39 11.42 -4.31 17.19
CA PHE A 39 10.40 -5.24 17.70
C PHE A 39 10.45 -5.30 19.24
N PRO A 40 10.03 -4.24 19.96
CA PRO A 40 10.23 -4.15 21.41
C PRO A 40 9.44 -5.18 22.21
N LYS A 41 8.31 -5.66 21.68
CA LYS A 41 7.48 -6.73 22.27
C LYS A 41 6.88 -7.58 21.13
N PRO A 42 6.40 -8.80 21.44
CA PRO A 42 5.70 -9.62 20.45
C PRO A 42 4.54 -8.85 19.79
N GLY A 43 4.52 -8.82 18.46
CA GLY A 43 3.52 -8.12 17.67
C GLY A 43 3.69 -6.59 17.57
N TRP A 44 4.68 -5.99 18.24
CA TRP A 44 4.98 -4.57 18.13
C TRP A 44 6.03 -4.33 17.05
N VAL A 45 5.79 -3.33 16.22
CA VAL A 45 6.69 -2.92 15.14
C VAL A 45 6.86 -1.41 15.18
N GLU A 46 8.10 -0.95 15.28
CA GLU A 46 8.43 0.46 15.39
C GLU A 46 9.61 0.82 14.50
N HIS A 47 9.62 2.05 13.99
CA HIS A 47 10.74 2.63 13.24
C HIS A 47 11.28 3.88 13.94
N ASP A 48 12.56 4.16 13.76
CA ASP A 48 13.10 5.47 14.12
C ASP A 48 12.85 6.47 12.99
N ALA A 49 12.06 7.51 13.27
CA ALA A 49 11.70 8.52 12.27
C ALA A 49 12.93 9.29 11.74
N ASN A 50 13.99 9.44 12.55
CA ASN A 50 15.23 10.07 12.11
C ASN A 50 16.07 9.14 11.23
N GLU A 51 16.03 7.82 11.45
CA GLU A 51 16.68 6.85 10.55
C GLU A 51 15.98 6.84 9.19
N ILE A 52 14.64 6.90 9.16
CA ILE A 52 13.87 7.06 7.92
C ILE A 52 14.34 8.32 7.18
N TRP A 53 14.40 9.47 7.86
CA TRP A 53 14.88 10.72 7.28
C TRP A 53 16.29 10.60 6.71
N THR A 54 17.21 10.03 7.50
CA THR A 54 18.60 9.87 7.10
C THR A 54 18.75 8.91 5.91
N SER A 55 17.97 7.83 5.88
CA SER A 55 17.97 6.87 4.77
C SER A 55 17.50 7.52 3.46
N VAL A 56 16.47 8.38 3.53
CA VAL A 56 15.98 9.14 2.36
C VAL A 56 17.06 10.07 1.83
N LEU A 57 17.72 10.85 2.70
CA LEU A 57 18.83 11.71 2.28
C LEU A 57 19.99 10.91 1.67
N ALA A 58 20.33 9.75 2.26
CA ALA A 58 21.38 8.89 1.75
C ALA A 58 21.03 8.33 0.35
N CYS A 59 19.78 7.96 0.10
CA CYS A 59 19.33 7.53 -1.22
C CYS A 59 19.49 8.65 -2.26
N ILE A 60 19.05 9.87 -1.93
CA ILE A 60 19.14 11.01 -2.83
C ILE A 60 20.63 11.34 -3.12
N ALA A 61 21.49 11.36 -2.08
CA ALA A 61 22.91 11.61 -2.23
C ALA A 61 23.58 10.57 -3.13
N GLU A 62 23.30 9.29 -2.92
CA GLU A 62 23.83 8.21 -3.73
C GLU A 62 23.38 8.33 -5.19
N LEU A 63 22.09 8.59 -5.42
CA LEU A 63 21.53 8.74 -6.75
C LEU A 63 22.18 9.91 -7.50
N LEU A 64 22.35 11.07 -6.87
CA LEU A 64 23.00 12.23 -7.47
C LEU A 64 24.49 12.00 -7.73
N ASN A 65 25.19 11.28 -6.84
CA ASN A 65 26.60 10.94 -7.02
C ASN A 65 26.83 9.93 -8.15
N ASN A 66 25.89 9.01 -8.36
CA ASN A 66 26.00 7.96 -9.38
C ASN A 66 25.53 8.44 -10.77
N THR A 67 24.96 9.61 -10.85
CA THR A 67 24.51 10.25 -12.09
C THR A 67 25.23 11.56 -12.29
N ASN A 68 25.37 12.00 -13.53
CA ASN A 68 25.89 13.35 -13.82
C ASN A 68 24.76 14.39 -13.83
N ILE A 69 23.65 14.12 -13.11
CA ILE A 69 22.48 14.97 -13.06
C ILE A 69 22.66 15.99 -11.94
N ALA A 70 22.60 17.26 -12.29
CA ALA A 70 22.64 18.35 -11.31
C ALA A 70 21.28 18.53 -10.65
N VAL A 71 21.26 18.94 -9.37
CA VAL A 71 20.01 19.15 -8.59
C VAL A 71 19.04 20.08 -9.29
N ASN A 72 19.54 21.12 -9.97
CA ASN A 72 18.71 22.07 -10.73
C ASN A 72 18.06 21.47 -12.00
N GLN A 73 18.31 20.21 -12.31
CA GLN A 73 17.58 19.46 -13.35
C GLN A 73 16.40 18.69 -12.77
N ILE A 74 16.22 18.68 -11.45
CA ILE A 74 15.05 18.10 -10.80
C ILE A 74 13.94 19.15 -10.82
N ALA A 75 12.89 18.91 -11.60
CA ALA A 75 11.77 19.83 -11.76
C ALA A 75 10.80 19.81 -10.57
N GLY A 76 10.72 18.67 -9.89
CA GLY A 76 9.86 18.48 -8.73
C GLY A 76 10.10 17.15 -8.03
N ILE A 77 9.59 17.07 -6.81
CA ILE A 77 9.68 15.88 -5.94
C ILE A 77 8.28 15.34 -5.68
N GLY A 78 8.08 14.04 -5.94
CA GLY A 78 6.94 13.27 -5.49
C GLY A 78 7.31 12.40 -4.29
N ILE A 79 6.42 12.29 -3.32
CA ILE A 79 6.59 11.45 -2.14
C ILE A 79 5.49 10.42 -2.11
N THR A 80 5.87 9.15 -2.01
CA THR A 80 4.97 8.06 -1.66
C THR A 80 5.54 7.33 -0.44
N ASN A 81 4.65 6.76 0.38
CA ASN A 81 5.06 6.27 1.69
C ASN A 81 4.24 5.06 2.12
N GLN A 82 4.84 4.23 2.98
CA GLN A 82 4.09 3.30 3.81
C GLN A 82 3.00 4.07 4.54
N ARG A 83 1.75 3.66 4.35
CA ARG A 83 0.60 4.36 4.94
C ARG A 83 0.49 4.09 6.44
N GLU A 84 -0.37 4.81 7.12
CA GLU A 84 -0.83 4.65 8.50
C GLU A 84 0.25 4.76 9.58
N THR A 85 1.52 4.57 9.25
CA THR A 85 2.63 4.69 10.20
C THR A 85 2.65 6.08 10.83
N ALA A 86 2.54 6.14 12.15
CA ALA A 86 2.30 7.38 12.90
C ALA A 86 3.57 7.90 13.56
N VAL A 87 3.87 9.17 13.31
CA VAL A 87 4.95 9.92 13.96
C VAL A 87 4.35 11.08 14.75
N VAL A 88 4.81 11.26 16.01
CA VAL A 88 4.47 12.41 16.84
C VAL A 88 5.76 13.09 17.26
N TRP A 89 5.84 14.41 17.08
CA TRP A 89 7.04 15.20 17.40
C TRP A 89 6.72 16.57 18.00
N GLU A 90 7.70 17.13 18.70
CA GLU A 90 7.62 18.47 19.24
C GLU A 90 7.63 19.50 18.12
N LYS A 91 6.66 20.41 18.13
CA LYS A 91 6.48 21.46 17.12
C LYS A 91 7.70 22.38 16.99
N ASP A 92 8.27 22.78 18.11
CA ASP A 92 9.35 23.78 18.12
C ASP A 92 10.72 23.19 17.78
N THR A 93 10.95 21.93 18.15
CA THR A 93 12.26 21.29 17.96
C THR A 93 12.32 20.31 16.80
N GLY A 94 11.17 19.86 16.30
CA GLY A 94 11.08 18.80 15.32
C GLY A 94 11.56 17.44 15.85
N LYS A 95 11.66 17.24 17.18
CA LYS A 95 12.13 16.01 17.79
C LYS A 95 10.98 15.03 18.01
N PRO A 96 11.04 13.81 17.44
CA PRO A 96 10.07 12.76 17.75
C PRO A 96 10.06 12.46 19.25
N ILE A 97 8.87 12.37 19.83
CA ILE A 97 8.70 12.04 21.28
C ILE A 97 8.69 10.54 21.52
N TYR A 98 8.44 9.76 20.47
CA TYR A 98 8.44 8.31 20.47
C TYR A 98 8.87 7.80 19.09
N LYS A 99 9.20 6.51 18.98
CA LYS A 99 9.42 5.86 17.69
C LYS A 99 8.13 5.88 16.84
N ALA A 100 8.26 5.90 15.53
CA ALA A 100 7.12 5.77 14.63
C ALA A 100 6.45 4.41 14.83
N VAL A 101 5.16 4.41 15.14
CA VAL A 101 4.39 3.18 15.30
C VAL A 101 3.92 2.72 13.92
N VAL A 102 4.45 1.57 13.49
CA VAL A 102 4.27 1.05 12.12
C VAL A 102 2.87 0.49 11.91
N TRP A 103 2.37 0.54 10.69
CA TRP A 103 1.08 0.01 10.28
C TRP A 103 0.87 -1.47 10.65
N GLN A 104 1.95 -2.26 10.70
CA GLN A 104 1.93 -3.67 11.10
C GLN A 104 1.81 -3.88 12.62
N SER A 105 2.06 -2.84 13.43
CA SER A 105 2.13 -2.98 14.89
C SER A 105 0.76 -3.29 15.50
N ARG A 106 0.73 -4.30 16.36
CA ARG A 106 -0.47 -4.71 17.11
C ARG A 106 -0.56 -4.06 18.50
N GLN A 107 0.31 -3.09 18.83
CA GLN A 107 0.37 -2.49 20.17
C GLN A 107 -0.88 -1.71 20.59
N THR A 108 -1.77 -1.39 19.64
CA THR A 108 -3.03 -0.68 19.92
C THR A 108 -4.27 -1.60 19.93
N GLU A 109 -4.07 -2.91 19.97
CA GLU A 109 -5.17 -3.89 19.90
C GLU A 109 -6.18 -3.75 21.03
N ASP A 110 -5.70 -3.44 22.24
CA ASP A 110 -6.58 -3.20 23.40
C ASP A 110 -7.46 -1.97 23.19
N ILE A 111 -6.90 -0.88 22.66
CA ILE A 111 -7.66 0.34 22.30
C ILE A 111 -8.74 0.00 21.27
N CYS A 112 -8.39 -0.77 20.25
CA CYS A 112 -9.36 -1.19 19.22
C CYS A 112 -10.49 -2.02 19.82
N ARG A 113 -10.19 -2.95 20.72
CA ARG A 113 -11.17 -3.78 21.40
C ARG A 113 -12.11 -2.93 22.25
N ASP A 114 -11.56 -1.98 23.01
CA ASP A 114 -12.36 -1.09 23.86
C ASP A 114 -13.29 -0.19 23.06
N LEU A 115 -12.82 0.36 21.93
CA LEU A 115 -13.67 1.15 21.01
C LEU A 115 -14.80 0.33 20.39
N LYS A 116 -14.56 -0.94 20.03
CA LYS A 116 -15.59 -1.86 19.56
C LYS A 116 -16.61 -2.16 20.64
N GLN A 117 -16.17 -2.42 21.87
CA GLN A 117 -17.07 -2.67 23.00
C GLN A 117 -17.96 -1.44 23.33
N GLN A 118 -17.47 -0.24 23.07
CA GLN A 118 -18.23 1.01 23.20
C GLN A 118 -19.19 1.26 22.04
N GLY A 119 -19.16 0.42 20.98
CA GLY A 119 -20.12 0.46 19.87
C GLY A 119 -19.79 1.46 18.77
N TYR A 120 -18.51 1.90 18.64
CA TYR A 120 -18.12 2.90 17.65
C TYR A 120 -17.88 2.36 16.23
N GLU A 121 -18.03 1.04 15.99
CA GLU A 121 -17.73 0.41 14.70
C GLU A 121 -18.52 1.02 13.54
N GLU A 122 -19.83 1.22 13.72
CA GLU A 122 -20.68 1.80 12.68
C GLU A 122 -20.33 3.27 12.39
N THR A 123 -20.10 4.07 13.44
CA THR A 123 -19.72 5.49 13.29
C THR A 123 -18.41 5.63 12.53
N VAL A 124 -17.39 4.86 12.91
CA VAL A 124 -16.09 4.87 12.26
C VAL A 124 -16.22 4.44 10.79
N ARG A 125 -16.89 3.31 10.54
CA ARG A 125 -17.05 2.78 9.18
C ARG A 125 -17.78 3.76 8.26
N ARG A 126 -18.88 4.32 8.71
CA ARG A 126 -19.69 5.26 7.94
C ARG A 126 -18.94 6.53 7.55
N LYS A 127 -18.07 7.05 8.44
CA LYS A 127 -17.34 8.31 8.22
C LYS A 127 -16.01 8.11 7.48
N THR A 128 -15.34 7.01 7.74
CA THR A 128 -13.98 6.78 7.24
C THR A 128 -13.87 5.73 6.13
N GLY A 129 -14.87 4.86 5.97
CA GLY A 129 -14.80 3.69 5.12
C GLY A 129 -13.89 2.57 5.65
N LEU A 130 -13.36 2.72 6.86
CA LEU A 130 -12.40 1.81 7.48
C LEU A 130 -13.05 0.98 8.59
N LEU A 131 -12.29 0.00 9.10
CA LEU A 131 -12.62 -0.79 10.28
C LEU A 131 -11.83 -0.28 11.49
N ILE A 132 -12.32 -0.51 12.71
CA ILE A 132 -11.49 -0.30 13.92
C ILE A 132 -10.46 -1.42 13.99
N ASP A 133 -9.23 -1.11 13.63
CA ASP A 133 -8.11 -2.05 13.62
C ASP A 133 -6.79 -1.34 13.98
N PRO A 134 -5.85 -1.99 14.65
CA PRO A 134 -4.51 -1.46 14.90
C PRO A 134 -3.74 -1.02 13.64
N TYR A 135 -4.16 -1.43 12.48
CA TYR A 135 -3.61 -1.04 11.18
C TYR A 135 -3.55 0.48 10.99
N PHE A 136 -4.60 1.20 11.37
CA PHE A 136 -4.80 2.61 11.07
C PHE A 136 -4.17 3.55 12.11
N SER A 137 -3.92 4.83 11.71
CA SER A 137 -3.09 5.75 12.50
C SER A 137 -3.71 6.20 13.83
N GLY A 138 -5.01 6.44 13.86
CA GLY A 138 -5.65 7.14 14.99
C GLY A 138 -5.44 6.48 16.35
N THR A 139 -5.54 5.14 16.42
CA THR A 139 -5.27 4.39 17.66
C THR A 139 -3.80 4.43 18.07
N LYS A 140 -2.87 4.58 17.10
CA LYS A 140 -1.43 4.74 17.36
C LYS A 140 -1.12 6.09 17.98
N VAL A 141 -1.75 7.15 17.48
CA VAL A 141 -1.63 8.50 18.06
C VAL A 141 -2.15 8.49 19.49
N LYS A 142 -3.38 7.97 19.71
CA LYS A 142 -3.95 7.83 21.05
C LYS A 142 -2.99 7.06 21.99
N TRP A 143 -2.45 5.94 21.52
CA TRP A 143 -1.53 5.14 22.31
C TRP A 143 -0.26 5.93 22.73
N ILE A 144 0.33 6.70 21.81
CA ILE A 144 1.50 7.54 22.10
C ILE A 144 1.15 8.58 23.16
N LEU A 145 0.00 9.26 23.02
CA LEU A 145 -0.42 10.30 23.97
C LEU A 145 -0.70 9.73 25.35
N ASP A 146 -1.22 8.50 25.44
CA ASP A 146 -1.57 7.86 26.71
C ASP A 146 -0.37 7.18 27.40
N ASN A 147 0.68 6.82 26.66
CA ASN A 147 1.79 6.01 27.19
C ASN A 147 3.14 6.75 27.29
N VAL A 148 3.30 7.89 26.60
CA VAL A 148 4.52 8.70 26.69
C VAL A 148 4.32 9.79 27.74
N GLU A 149 5.20 9.85 28.74
CA GLU A 149 5.11 10.79 29.85
C GLU A 149 5.05 12.24 29.36
N GLY A 150 4.03 13.00 29.81
CA GLY A 150 3.81 14.41 29.46
C GLY A 150 3.31 14.65 28.03
N ALA A 151 3.08 13.59 27.23
CA ALA A 151 2.65 13.75 25.85
C ALA A 151 1.23 14.32 25.74
N ARG A 152 0.30 13.85 26.58
CA ARG A 152 -1.10 14.32 26.58
C ARG A 152 -1.17 15.82 26.88
N GLU A 153 -0.51 16.28 27.91
CA GLU A 153 -0.48 17.68 28.33
C GLU A 153 0.15 18.58 27.25
N LYS A 154 1.24 18.13 26.63
CA LYS A 154 1.88 18.86 25.51
C LYS A 154 0.96 18.92 24.29
N ALA A 155 0.25 17.84 23.97
CA ALA A 155 -0.70 17.81 22.85
C ALA A 155 -1.85 18.79 23.07
N GLU A 156 -2.43 18.81 24.25
CA GLU A 156 -3.51 19.75 24.62
C GLU A 156 -3.03 21.22 24.64
N ALA A 157 -1.76 21.44 24.98
CA ALA A 157 -1.12 22.75 24.91
C ALA A 157 -0.76 23.20 23.47
N GLY A 158 -0.95 22.31 22.46
CA GLY A 158 -0.62 22.59 21.07
C GLY A 158 0.88 22.56 20.75
N GLU A 159 1.67 21.86 21.56
CA GLU A 159 3.14 21.77 21.45
C GLU A 159 3.59 20.57 20.60
N LEU A 160 2.67 19.63 20.27
CA LEU A 160 2.96 18.46 19.48
C LEU A 160 2.32 18.50 18.10
N LEU A 161 2.98 17.89 17.13
CA LEU A 161 2.47 17.62 15.79
C LEU A 161 2.42 16.12 15.54
N PHE A 162 1.43 15.72 14.77
CA PHE A 162 1.29 14.36 14.21
C PHE A 162 1.44 14.40 12.70
N GLY A 163 1.97 13.33 12.16
CA GLY A 163 1.94 13.06 10.71
C GLY A 163 2.17 11.59 10.41
N THR A 164 1.71 11.20 9.25
CA THR A 164 2.20 10.01 8.55
C THR A 164 3.57 10.33 7.94
N ILE A 165 4.21 9.33 7.33
CA ILE A 165 5.62 9.49 6.90
C ILE A 165 5.79 10.59 5.84
N ASP A 166 4.82 10.78 4.95
CA ASP A 166 4.80 11.90 4.00
C ASP A 166 4.90 13.26 4.71
N THR A 167 4.06 13.48 5.72
CA THR A 167 4.03 14.70 6.52
C THR A 167 5.37 14.91 7.24
N TRP A 168 5.93 13.85 7.83
CA TRP A 168 7.23 13.90 8.48
C TRP A 168 8.34 14.32 7.52
N LEU A 169 8.40 13.71 6.33
CA LEU A 169 9.42 14.02 5.33
C LEU A 169 9.28 15.45 4.82
N ILE A 170 8.06 15.93 4.54
CA ILE A 170 7.82 17.31 4.08
C ILE A 170 8.20 18.29 5.17
N TYR A 171 7.82 18.03 6.42
CA TYR A 171 8.23 18.85 7.56
C TYR A 171 9.75 18.97 7.64
N LYS A 172 10.48 17.87 7.49
CA LYS A 172 11.96 17.87 7.48
C LYS A 172 12.52 18.61 6.28
N PHE A 173 12.07 18.33 5.06
CA PHE A 173 12.55 18.98 3.85
C PHE A 173 12.29 20.51 3.83
N SER A 174 11.19 20.93 4.40
CA SER A 174 10.83 22.36 4.49
C SER A 174 11.52 23.11 5.65
N GLY A 175 12.35 22.42 6.44
CA GLY A 175 12.97 23.02 7.63
C GLY A 175 11.95 23.37 8.72
N GLY A 176 10.90 22.57 8.87
CA GLY A 176 9.86 22.74 9.87
C GLY A 176 8.77 23.77 9.53
N LYS A 177 8.72 24.24 8.28
CA LYS A 177 7.79 25.31 7.88
C LYS A 177 6.43 24.79 7.39
N THR A 178 6.38 23.55 6.89
CA THR A 178 5.18 22.99 6.22
C THR A 178 4.75 21.72 6.91
N HIS A 179 3.49 21.68 7.34
CA HIS A 179 2.86 20.57 8.04
C HIS A 179 1.59 20.18 7.28
N VAL A 180 1.74 19.32 6.26
CA VAL A 180 0.68 18.93 5.34
C VAL A 180 0.69 17.42 5.12
N THR A 181 -0.45 16.89 4.73
CA THR A 181 -0.65 15.55 4.16
C THR A 181 -1.60 15.64 2.97
N ASP A 182 -1.75 14.54 2.22
CA ASP A 182 -2.75 14.48 1.16
C ASP A 182 -4.02 13.71 1.58
N TYR A 183 -5.06 13.78 0.74
CA TYR A 183 -6.31 13.06 0.96
C TYR A 183 -6.13 11.56 1.09
N SER A 184 -5.22 10.95 0.32
CA SER A 184 -5.02 9.51 0.35
C SER A 184 -4.45 9.03 1.68
N ASN A 185 -3.44 9.72 2.22
CA ASN A 185 -2.88 9.44 3.55
C ASN A 185 -3.87 9.77 4.68
N ALA A 186 -4.53 10.93 4.60
CA ALA A 186 -5.54 11.33 5.59
C ALA A 186 -6.65 10.30 5.72
N SER A 187 -7.11 9.73 4.61
CA SER A 187 -8.16 8.70 4.59
C SER A 187 -7.79 7.40 5.32
N ARG A 188 -6.51 7.22 5.70
CA ARG A 188 -6.03 6.02 6.40
C ARG A 188 -5.87 6.19 7.91
N THR A 189 -6.35 7.28 8.46
CA THR A 189 -6.02 7.67 9.84
C THR A 189 -7.08 7.30 10.89
N LEU A 190 -8.28 6.90 10.52
CA LEU A 190 -9.48 6.81 11.38
C LEU A 190 -9.97 8.16 11.92
N MET A 191 -9.37 9.26 11.52
CA MET A 191 -9.69 10.61 12.00
C MET A 191 -10.29 11.50 10.91
N PHE A 192 -10.23 11.07 9.65
CA PHE A 192 -10.63 11.86 8.49
C PHE A 192 -11.96 11.38 7.92
N ASN A 193 -12.91 12.30 7.75
CA ASN A 193 -14.19 12.03 7.10
C ASN A 193 -14.02 12.10 5.58
N ILE A 194 -14.13 10.93 4.92
CA ILE A 194 -13.91 10.82 3.48
C ILE A 194 -15.05 11.41 2.63
N TYR A 195 -16.20 11.73 3.22
CA TYR A 195 -17.33 12.35 2.54
C TYR A 195 -17.25 13.88 2.61
N ASN A 196 -16.92 14.43 3.79
CA ASN A 196 -16.81 15.87 4.02
C ASN A 196 -15.42 16.41 3.69
N LEU A 197 -14.43 15.53 3.52
CA LEU A 197 -13.02 15.84 3.21
C LEU A 197 -12.37 16.74 4.29
N GLU A 198 -12.62 16.41 5.55
CA GLU A 198 -12.11 17.13 6.70
C GLU A 198 -11.80 16.21 7.89
N TRP A 199 -10.95 16.67 8.80
CA TRP A 199 -10.77 16.04 10.10
C TRP A 199 -12.08 16.08 10.86
N ASP A 200 -12.59 14.92 11.28
CA ASP A 200 -13.92 14.77 11.87
C ASP A 200 -13.85 14.92 13.40
N GLU A 201 -14.53 15.92 13.93
CA GLU A 201 -14.49 16.24 15.37
C GLU A 201 -15.00 15.07 16.25
N GLU A 202 -16.05 14.35 15.83
CA GLU A 202 -16.54 13.19 16.60
C GLU A 202 -15.51 12.05 16.63
N LEU A 203 -14.80 11.80 15.51
CA LEU A 203 -13.72 10.80 15.47
C LEU A 203 -12.52 11.23 16.33
N LEU A 204 -12.19 12.52 16.34
CA LEU A 204 -11.12 13.07 17.18
C LEU A 204 -11.48 12.96 18.67
N ASP A 205 -12.73 13.22 19.04
CA ASP A 205 -13.22 13.06 20.41
C ASP A 205 -13.18 11.59 20.85
N ILE A 206 -13.63 10.66 20.00
CA ILE A 206 -13.58 9.21 20.25
C ILE A 206 -12.13 8.74 20.49
N LEU A 207 -11.18 9.23 19.71
CA LEU A 207 -9.77 8.87 19.81
C LEU A 207 -8.99 9.75 20.79
N GLU A 208 -9.61 10.78 21.34
CA GLU A 208 -8.99 11.77 22.24
C GLU A 208 -7.72 12.39 21.64
N VAL A 209 -7.78 12.76 20.35
CA VAL A 209 -6.67 13.39 19.63
C VAL A 209 -6.96 14.87 19.41
N PRO A 210 -6.14 15.79 19.95
CA PRO A 210 -6.31 17.22 19.74
C PRO A 210 -6.16 17.61 18.26
N LYS A 211 -7.12 18.36 17.72
CA LYS A 211 -7.13 18.84 16.34
C LYS A 211 -5.89 19.68 15.98
N SER A 212 -5.31 20.37 16.97
CA SER A 212 -4.10 21.18 16.80
C SER A 212 -2.85 20.41 16.40
N MET A 213 -2.86 19.07 16.58
CA MET A 213 -1.75 18.20 16.18
C MET A 213 -1.78 17.83 14.70
N LEU A 214 -2.91 18.04 14.02
CA LEU A 214 -3.16 17.45 12.71
C LEU A 214 -2.63 18.32 11.57
N PRO A 215 -2.07 17.70 10.50
CA PRO A 215 -1.61 18.45 9.34
C PRO A 215 -2.77 19.01 8.53
N GLU A 216 -2.50 20.05 7.75
CA GLU A 216 -3.41 20.51 6.71
C GLU A 216 -3.54 19.43 5.63
N VAL A 217 -4.77 19.10 5.24
CA VAL A 217 -5.02 18.11 4.18
C VAL A 217 -5.16 18.83 2.83
N ARG A 218 -4.36 18.40 1.85
CA ARG A 218 -4.25 19.03 0.53
C ARG A 218 -4.50 18.00 -0.59
N PRO A 219 -4.75 18.44 -1.83
CA PRO A 219 -4.78 17.55 -2.99
C PRO A 219 -3.48 16.75 -3.14
N SER A 220 -3.55 15.60 -3.84
CA SER A 220 -2.38 14.72 -4.04
C SER A 220 -1.36 15.29 -5.04
N SER A 221 -1.77 16.26 -5.87
CA SER A 221 -0.92 16.95 -6.86
C SER A 221 -1.06 18.45 -6.70
N GLU A 222 -0.11 19.07 -6.03
CA GLU A 222 -0.04 20.50 -5.76
C GLU A 222 1.37 20.86 -5.28
N ILE A 223 1.86 22.06 -5.57
CA ILE A 223 3.12 22.53 -4.97
C ILE A 223 2.85 22.89 -3.50
N TYR A 224 3.28 22.05 -2.58
CA TYR A 224 3.06 22.23 -1.14
C TYR A 224 4.06 23.20 -0.52
N THR A 225 5.32 23.05 -0.92
CA THR A 225 6.47 23.82 -0.43
C THR A 225 7.69 23.54 -1.30
N ASN A 226 8.76 24.28 -1.07
CA ASN A 226 10.08 23.94 -1.58
C ASN A 226 10.93 23.29 -0.46
N THR A 227 11.89 22.46 -0.87
CA THR A 227 12.95 22.04 0.03
C THR A 227 13.78 23.23 0.48
N VAL A 228 14.34 23.19 1.69
CA VAL A 228 15.34 24.19 2.09
C VAL A 228 16.72 23.76 1.58
N SER A 229 17.50 24.72 1.08
CA SER A 229 18.77 24.44 0.42
C SER A 229 19.76 23.64 1.28
N TYR A 230 19.80 23.88 2.59
CA TYR A 230 20.69 23.16 3.51
C TYR A 230 20.27 21.69 3.77
N HIS A 231 19.06 21.31 3.42
CA HIS A 231 18.58 19.91 3.44
C HIS A 231 18.56 19.27 2.05
N PHE A 232 18.77 20.04 0.97
CA PHE A 232 18.66 19.53 -0.39
C PHE A 232 19.82 20.00 -1.28
N PHE A 233 21.04 19.65 -0.88
CA PHE A 233 22.26 19.78 -1.71
C PHE A 233 22.50 21.18 -2.28
N GLY A 234 22.09 22.21 -1.57
CA GLY A 234 22.29 23.62 -1.92
C GLY A 234 21.21 24.24 -2.79
N GLU A 235 20.18 23.51 -3.16
CA GLU A 235 19.09 23.97 -4.03
C GLU A 235 17.72 23.90 -3.34
N GLU A 236 16.77 24.66 -3.85
CA GLU A 236 15.36 24.61 -3.45
C GLU A 236 14.55 23.97 -4.59
N VAL A 237 13.90 22.82 -4.31
CA VAL A 237 13.13 22.07 -5.29
C VAL A 237 11.70 21.92 -4.82
N PRO A 238 10.68 22.11 -5.69
CA PRO A 238 9.28 21.95 -5.30
C PRO A 238 8.96 20.51 -4.87
N ILE A 239 8.30 20.35 -3.72
CA ILE A 239 7.64 19.12 -3.32
C ILE A 239 6.19 19.26 -3.77
N ALA A 240 5.77 18.40 -4.72
CA ALA A 240 4.58 18.69 -5.50
C ALA A 240 3.66 17.48 -5.73
N GLY A 241 3.98 16.30 -5.21
CA GLY A 241 3.15 15.12 -5.28
C GLY A 241 3.21 14.33 -3.97
N ILE A 242 2.06 13.92 -3.45
CA ILE A 242 1.95 13.05 -2.27
C ILE A 242 0.89 12.01 -2.53
N ALA A 243 1.19 10.75 -2.26
CA ALA A 243 0.17 9.70 -2.15
C ALA A 243 0.67 8.54 -1.28
N GLY A 244 -0.23 7.90 -0.56
CA GLY A 244 0.05 6.61 0.06
C GLY A 244 0.47 5.57 -0.99
N ASP A 245 1.30 4.61 -0.61
CA ASP A 245 1.96 3.67 -1.54
C ASP A 245 0.99 2.95 -2.48
N GLN A 246 -0.13 2.48 -1.97
CA GLN A 246 -1.09 1.74 -2.76
C GLN A 246 -1.91 2.64 -3.71
N GLN A 247 -2.21 3.87 -3.28
CA GLN A 247 -2.85 4.89 -4.11
C GLN A 247 -1.88 5.40 -5.19
N ALA A 248 -0.62 5.61 -4.83
CA ALA A 248 0.41 5.96 -5.81
C ALA A 248 0.57 4.86 -6.87
N ALA A 249 0.56 3.58 -6.47
CA ALA A 249 0.60 2.46 -7.43
C ALA A 249 -0.62 2.45 -8.37
N LEU A 250 -1.82 2.73 -7.85
CA LEU A 250 -3.03 2.85 -8.68
C LEU A 250 -2.89 3.98 -9.72
N PHE A 251 -2.34 5.13 -9.29
CA PHE A 251 -2.08 6.26 -10.19
C PHE A 251 -0.96 5.95 -11.20
N GLY A 252 0.13 5.33 -10.76
CA GLY A 252 1.25 4.92 -11.61
C GLY A 252 0.89 3.84 -12.64
N GLN A 253 -0.09 3.02 -12.32
CA GLN A 253 -0.72 2.08 -13.25
C GLN A 253 -1.69 2.77 -14.24
N ALA A 254 -1.83 4.10 -14.19
CA ALA A 254 -2.79 4.85 -14.98
C ALA A 254 -4.23 4.29 -14.90
N CYS A 255 -4.64 3.82 -13.72
CA CYS A 255 -5.99 3.34 -13.45
C CYS A 255 -6.95 4.52 -13.21
N PHE A 256 -7.06 5.42 -14.18
CA PHE A 256 -7.79 6.69 -14.06
C PHE A 256 -9.30 6.56 -14.22
N GLU A 257 -9.77 5.51 -14.88
CA GLU A 257 -11.20 5.32 -15.13
C GLU A 257 -11.85 4.43 -14.06
N LYS A 258 -13.12 4.69 -13.81
CA LYS A 258 -13.95 3.85 -12.95
C LYS A 258 -13.97 2.39 -13.43
N GLY A 259 -13.68 1.46 -12.53
CA GLY A 259 -13.61 0.02 -12.81
C GLY A 259 -12.21 -0.48 -13.20
N MET A 260 -11.24 0.41 -13.39
CA MET A 260 -9.84 0.00 -13.52
C MET A 260 -9.30 -0.40 -12.16
N ALA A 261 -8.55 -1.49 -12.12
CA ALA A 261 -8.00 -2.02 -10.88
C ALA A 261 -6.53 -2.42 -11.05
N LYS A 262 -5.81 -2.36 -9.93
CA LYS A 262 -4.44 -2.88 -9.83
C LYS A 262 -4.33 -3.89 -8.70
N ASN A 263 -3.37 -4.81 -8.83
CA ASN A 263 -2.92 -5.68 -7.75
C ASN A 263 -1.39 -5.61 -7.63
N THR A 264 -0.91 -5.21 -6.46
CA THR A 264 0.53 -5.24 -6.13
C THR A 264 0.85 -6.54 -5.39
N TYR A 265 1.65 -7.40 -6.02
CA TYR A 265 2.10 -8.68 -5.48
C TYR A 265 3.42 -8.52 -4.72
N GLY A 266 3.32 -8.19 -3.44
CA GLY A 266 4.43 -8.13 -2.50
C GLY A 266 4.46 -9.32 -1.53
N THR A 267 4.83 -9.09 -0.29
CA THR A 267 4.71 -10.06 0.81
C THR A 267 3.28 -10.55 0.97
N GLY A 268 2.31 -9.62 0.97
CA GLY A 268 0.90 -9.81 0.70
C GLY A 268 0.51 -9.24 -0.65
N CYS A 269 -0.78 -9.20 -0.97
CA CYS A 269 -1.30 -8.46 -2.11
C CYS A 269 -2.23 -7.36 -1.65
N PHE A 270 -2.15 -6.23 -2.35
CA PHE A 270 -3.06 -5.09 -2.13
C PHE A 270 -3.74 -4.73 -3.44
N LEU A 271 -5.05 -4.96 -3.46
CA LEU A 271 -5.90 -4.68 -4.61
C LEU A 271 -6.63 -3.38 -4.40
N LEU A 272 -6.57 -2.50 -5.37
CA LEU A 272 -7.36 -1.28 -5.40
C LEU A 272 -8.12 -1.19 -6.72
N MET A 273 -9.42 -0.85 -6.63
CA MET A 273 -10.26 -0.55 -7.79
C MET A 273 -10.75 0.89 -7.68
N ASN A 274 -10.50 1.68 -8.73
CA ASN A 274 -11.04 3.04 -8.85
C ASN A 274 -12.57 2.98 -8.98
N THR A 275 -13.29 3.59 -8.05
CA THR A 275 -14.76 3.64 -8.04
C THR A 275 -15.34 4.95 -8.57
N GLY A 276 -14.47 5.89 -8.98
CA GLY A 276 -14.86 7.22 -9.45
C GLY A 276 -14.98 8.25 -8.34
N GLU A 277 -15.79 9.28 -8.58
CA GLU A 277 -15.92 10.45 -7.70
C GLU A 277 -16.87 10.23 -6.49
N GLU A 278 -17.48 9.07 -6.38
CA GLU A 278 -18.37 8.74 -5.25
C GLU A 278 -17.80 7.56 -4.45
N PRO A 279 -17.77 7.66 -3.11
CA PRO A 279 -17.33 6.55 -2.26
C PRO A 279 -18.36 5.43 -2.28
N VAL A 280 -17.88 4.19 -2.36
CA VAL A 280 -18.71 2.98 -2.28
C VAL A 280 -18.60 2.40 -0.88
N GLU A 281 -19.73 2.30 -0.16
CA GLU A 281 -19.76 1.61 1.13
C GLU A 281 -19.70 0.10 0.92
N SER A 282 -18.69 -0.54 1.52
CA SER A 282 -18.54 -1.99 1.42
C SER A 282 -19.39 -2.75 2.43
N LYS A 283 -20.05 -3.81 1.95
CA LYS A 283 -20.78 -4.80 2.78
C LYS A 283 -20.06 -6.16 2.76
N GLN A 284 -19.03 -6.30 1.94
CA GLN A 284 -18.27 -7.53 1.73
C GLN A 284 -16.90 -7.52 2.44
N GLY A 285 -16.69 -6.62 3.41
CA GLY A 285 -15.43 -6.57 4.17
C GLY A 285 -14.28 -5.87 3.46
N LEU A 286 -14.54 -5.09 2.41
CA LEU A 286 -13.55 -4.21 1.79
C LEU A 286 -13.38 -2.92 2.58
N LEU A 287 -12.30 -2.20 2.30
CA LEU A 287 -12.10 -0.83 2.78
C LEU A 287 -12.47 0.15 1.68
N THR A 288 -13.12 1.25 2.05
CA THR A 288 -13.30 2.40 1.17
C THR A 288 -12.23 3.43 1.52
N THR A 289 -11.53 3.93 0.53
CA THR A 289 -10.42 4.87 0.73
C THR A 289 -10.46 5.95 -0.34
N ILE A 290 -9.77 7.07 -0.13
CA ILE A 290 -9.56 8.06 -1.18
C ILE A 290 -8.37 7.60 -2.02
N ALA A 291 -8.56 7.54 -3.35
CA ALA A 291 -7.51 7.20 -4.29
C ALA A 291 -6.55 8.39 -4.50
N TRP A 292 -7.08 9.55 -4.82
CA TRP A 292 -6.34 10.81 -4.95
C TRP A 292 -7.28 12.02 -4.98
N GLY A 293 -6.74 13.20 -4.70
CA GLY A 293 -7.34 14.49 -5.01
C GLY A 293 -6.56 15.19 -6.12
N LEU A 294 -7.23 15.58 -7.20
CA LEU A 294 -6.62 16.23 -8.37
C LEU A 294 -7.62 17.20 -9.00
N ASP A 295 -7.17 18.42 -9.34
CA ASP A 295 -7.98 19.43 -10.05
C ASP A 295 -9.35 19.74 -9.40
N GLY A 296 -9.39 19.76 -8.07
CA GLY A 296 -10.61 20.02 -7.29
C GLY A 296 -11.58 18.84 -7.22
N LYS A 297 -11.20 17.69 -7.72
CA LYS A 297 -11.97 16.45 -7.65
C LYS A 297 -11.29 15.41 -6.77
N VAL A 298 -12.07 14.55 -6.17
CA VAL A 298 -11.59 13.41 -5.37
C VAL A 298 -12.08 12.12 -6.02
N ASN A 299 -11.15 11.21 -6.26
CA ASN A 299 -11.47 9.85 -6.67
C ASN A 299 -11.35 8.91 -5.49
N TYR A 300 -12.25 7.94 -5.42
CA TYR A 300 -12.28 6.91 -4.39
C TYR A 300 -11.87 5.56 -4.94
N ALA A 301 -11.50 4.66 -4.03
CA ALA A 301 -11.19 3.29 -4.35
C ALA A 301 -11.77 2.32 -3.30
N LEU A 302 -12.13 1.12 -3.75
CA LEU A 302 -12.26 -0.03 -2.88
C LEU A 302 -10.91 -0.71 -2.75
N GLU A 303 -10.55 -1.07 -1.52
CA GLU A 303 -9.30 -1.78 -1.21
C GLU A 303 -9.58 -3.12 -0.57
N GLY A 304 -8.90 -4.15 -1.06
CA GLY A 304 -8.82 -5.46 -0.43
C GLY A 304 -7.39 -5.86 -0.18
N SER A 305 -7.15 -6.45 1.00
CA SER A 305 -5.84 -6.86 1.46
C SER A 305 -5.75 -8.38 1.59
N ILE A 306 -4.75 -8.97 0.97
CA ILE A 306 -4.38 -10.38 1.09
C ILE A 306 -3.08 -10.42 1.89
N PHE A 307 -3.10 -11.01 3.08
CA PHE A 307 -1.96 -10.95 4.00
C PHE A 307 -0.78 -11.82 3.61
N VAL A 308 -1.05 -12.92 2.91
CA VAL A 308 -0.03 -13.91 2.53
C VAL A 308 -0.06 -14.16 1.04
N ALA A 309 0.95 -13.66 0.34
CA ALA A 309 1.15 -13.88 -1.10
C ALA A 309 2.60 -14.29 -1.39
N GLY A 310 3.49 -13.35 -1.69
CA GLY A 310 4.90 -13.64 -1.90
C GLY A 310 5.57 -14.30 -0.69
N SER A 311 5.08 -14.04 0.52
CA SER A 311 5.52 -14.73 1.73
C SER A 311 5.24 -16.23 1.71
N ALA A 312 4.23 -16.72 0.99
CA ALA A 312 4.03 -18.15 0.78
C ALA A 312 5.14 -18.78 -0.07
N ILE A 313 5.60 -18.06 -1.09
CA ILE A 313 6.74 -18.50 -1.92
C ILE A 313 8.04 -18.48 -1.12
N GLN A 314 8.24 -17.42 -0.30
CA GLN A 314 9.39 -17.38 0.63
C GLN A 314 9.35 -18.55 1.61
N TRP A 315 8.19 -18.90 2.13
CA TRP A 315 8.03 -20.06 3.01
C TRP A 315 8.38 -21.39 2.32
N LEU A 316 8.03 -21.60 1.04
CA LEU A 316 8.49 -22.75 0.26
C LEU A 316 10.02 -22.81 0.20
N ARG A 317 10.69 -21.66 0.09
CA ARG A 317 12.15 -21.55 0.02
C ARG A 317 12.79 -21.74 1.40
N ASP A 318 12.42 -20.92 2.37
CA ASP A 318 13.14 -20.77 3.65
C ASP A 318 12.62 -21.76 4.70
N GLY A 319 11.31 -22.00 4.75
CA GLY A 319 10.65 -22.89 5.70
C GLY A 319 10.70 -24.35 5.28
N LEU A 320 10.23 -24.66 4.08
CA LEU A 320 10.14 -26.04 3.59
C LEU A 320 11.36 -26.47 2.76
N ARG A 321 12.16 -25.52 2.27
CA ARG A 321 13.33 -25.79 1.41
C ARG A 321 13.00 -26.62 0.18
N MET A 322 11.82 -26.37 -0.41
CA MET A 322 11.38 -27.06 -1.63
C MET A 322 11.94 -26.42 -2.89
N ILE A 323 12.34 -25.15 -2.80
CA ILE A 323 12.97 -24.35 -3.86
C ILE A 323 14.18 -23.61 -3.27
N GLU A 324 15.15 -23.26 -4.10
CA GLU A 324 16.35 -22.49 -3.70
C GLU A 324 16.15 -20.99 -3.94
N SER A 325 15.30 -20.63 -4.92
CA SER A 325 15.00 -19.25 -5.27
C SER A 325 13.53 -19.13 -5.69
N SER A 326 12.97 -17.90 -5.58
CA SER A 326 11.58 -17.66 -5.97
C SER A 326 11.27 -17.98 -7.45
N PRO A 327 12.16 -17.70 -8.43
CA PRO A 327 11.93 -18.09 -9.83
C PRO A 327 11.79 -19.61 -10.06
N GLU A 328 12.43 -20.44 -9.24
CA GLU A 328 12.27 -21.90 -9.36
C GLU A 328 10.85 -22.38 -9.13
N SER A 329 10.02 -21.60 -8.41
CA SER A 329 8.61 -21.96 -8.22
C SER A 329 7.87 -22.09 -9.55
N GLU A 330 8.18 -21.25 -10.52
CA GLU A 330 7.61 -21.35 -11.87
C GLU A 330 8.10 -22.60 -12.60
N VAL A 331 9.41 -22.90 -12.52
CA VAL A 331 10.00 -24.04 -13.18
C VAL A 331 9.37 -25.37 -12.69
N PHE A 332 9.21 -25.50 -11.38
CA PHE A 332 8.55 -26.68 -10.82
C PHE A 332 7.05 -26.73 -11.13
N ALA A 333 6.35 -25.61 -10.99
CA ALA A 333 4.91 -25.57 -11.24
C ALA A 333 4.54 -25.86 -12.72
N THR A 334 5.38 -25.43 -13.67
CA THR A 334 5.19 -25.72 -15.11
C THR A 334 5.53 -27.17 -15.49
N SER A 335 6.24 -27.90 -14.63
CA SER A 335 6.58 -29.32 -14.88
C SER A 335 5.41 -30.29 -14.64
N VAL A 336 4.28 -29.80 -14.14
CA VAL A 336 3.03 -30.54 -13.95
C VAL A 336 1.86 -29.79 -14.58
N ASP A 337 0.92 -30.51 -15.16
CA ASP A 337 -0.21 -29.87 -15.86
C ASP A 337 -1.26 -29.30 -14.91
N THR A 338 -1.43 -29.93 -13.75
CA THR A 338 -2.43 -29.55 -12.73
C THR A 338 -1.87 -29.71 -11.31
N THR A 339 -2.63 -29.26 -10.31
CA THR A 339 -2.32 -29.55 -8.89
C THR A 339 -2.76 -30.96 -8.45
N GLU A 340 -3.34 -31.74 -9.32
CA GLU A 340 -3.97 -33.05 -8.97
C GLU A 340 -5.02 -32.94 -7.84
N GLY A 341 -5.71 -31.75 -7.77
CA GLY A 341 -6.71 -31.48 -6.75
C GLY A 341 -6.16 -31.04 -5.40
N VAL A 342 -4.87 -30.71 -5.34
CA VAL A 342 -4.26 -30.11 -4.14
C VAL A 342 -4.62 -28.62 -4.08
N TYR A 343 -5.09 -28.16 -2.92
CA TYR A 343 -5.33 -26.78 -2.59
C TYR A 343 -4.52 -26.38 -1.37
N MET A 344 -3.80 -25.26 -1.47
CA MET A 344 -3.07 -24.63 -0.38
C MET A 344 -3.79 -23.35 0.04
N VAL A 345 -4.19 -23.24 1.32
CA VAL A 345 -4.73 -22.01 1.91
C VAL A 345 -3.66 -21.40 2.80
N PRO A 346 -2.95 -20.33 2.37
CA PRO A 346 -1.78 -19.82 3.09
C PRO A 346 -2.16 -18.82 4.19
N ALA A 347 -3.02 -19.21 5.12
CA ALA A 347 -3.48 -18.37 6.22
C ALA A 347 -2.48 -18.30 7.39
N PHE A 348 -1.19 -18.03 7.12
CA PHE A 348 -0.12 -18.05 8.15
C PHE A 348 -0.33 -17.02 9.26
N VAL A 349 -0.94 -15.88 8.94
CA VAL A 349 -1.29 -14.80 9.86
C VAL A 349 -2.80 -14.50 9.84
N GLY A 350 -3.61 -15.51 9.54
CA GLY A 350 -5.03 -15.37 9.30
C GLY A 350 -5.36 -15.07 7.84
N LEU A 351 -6.65 -14.85 7.56
CA LEU A 351 -7.18 -14.47 6.25
C LEU A 351 -7.61 -13.00 6.29
N GLY A 352 -7.20 -12.24 5.27
CA GLY A 352 -7.63 -10.87 5.05
C GLY A 352 -9.00 -10.78 4.37
N THR A 353 -9.17 -9.83 3.48
CA THR A 353 -10.41 -9.61 2.73
C THR A 353 -10.78 -10.83 1.89
N PRO A 354 -12.06 -11.23 1.82
CA PRO A 354 -13.23 -10.66 2.52
C PRO A 354 -13.49 -11.27 3.91
N TYR A 355 -12.68 -12.20 4.34
CA TYR A 355 -12.95 -13.09 5.48
C TYR A 355 -12.68 -12.46 6.85
N TRP A 356 -11.63 -11.65 6.97
CA TRP A 356 -11.16 -11.03 8.23
C TRP A 356 -11.10 -12.01 9.40
N ASP A 357 -10.53 -13.20 9.15
CA ASP A 357 -10.42 -14.29 10.12
C ASP A 357 -8.97 -14.38 10.64
N SER A 358 -8.69 -13.76 11.76
CA SER A 358 -7.36 -13.75 12.40
C SER A 358 -6.97 -15.10 13.00
N ASP A 359 -7.94 -15.97 13.26
CA ASP A 359 -7.73 -17.28 13.90
C ASP A 359 -7.46 -18.39 12.89
N ALA A 360 -7.78 -18.16 11.62
CA ALA A 360 -7.45 -19.11 10.56
C ALA A 360 -5.94 -19.37 10.49
N ARG A 361 -5.55 -20.61 10.23
CA ARG A 361 -4.15 -21.01 10.01
C ARG A 361 -4.03 -21.77 8.71
N GLY A 362 -2.82 -21.73 8.09
CA GLY A 362 -2.57 -22.37 6.82
C GLY A 362 -2.93 -23.85 6.80
N ALA A 363 -3.52 -24.30 5.70
CA ALA A 363 -3.96 -25.69 5.53
C ALA A 363 -3.77 -26.15 4.09
N ILE A 364 -3.64 -27.46 3.92
CA ILE A 364 -3.48 -28.13 2.62
C ILE A 364 -4.50 -29.23 2.52
N PHE A 365 -5.17 -29.30 1.38
CA PHE A 365 -6.22 -30.29 1.10
C PHE A 365 -5.94 -31.03 -0.20
N GLY A 366 -6.56 -32.21 -0.36
CA GLY A 366 -6.50 -32.96 -1.61
C GLY A 366 -5.24 -33.84 -1.77
N LEU A 367 -4.45 -34.04 -0.72
CA LEU A 367 -3.24 -34.85 -0.79
C LEU A 367 -3.58 -36.33 -1.06
N THR A 368 -2.86 -36.92 -2.00
CA THR A 368 -2.88 -38.37 -2.30
C THR A 368 -1.46 -38.91 -2.24
N ARG A 369 -1.32 -40.25 -2.32
CA ARG A 369 0.01 -40.87 -2.37
C ARG A 369 0.81 -40.47 -3.62
N GLY A 370 0.14 -40.02 -4.68
CA GLY A 370 0.77 -39.54 -5.92
C GLY A 370 1.19 -38.09 -5.89
N THR A 371 0.81 -37.32 -4.87
CA THR A 371 1.17 -35.91 -4.74
C THR A 371 2.68 -35.75 -4.63
N LYS A 372 3.23 -34.85 -5.46
CA LYS A 372 4.66 -34.50 -5.50
C LYS A 372 4.87 -33.06 -5.07
N LYS A 373 6.12 -32.67 -4.83
CA LYS A 373 6.47 -31.29 -4.46
C LYS A 373 6.02 -30.26 -5.52
N GLU A 374 6.05 -30.65 -6.80
CA GLU A 374 5.65 -29.81 -7.92
C GLU A 374 4.16 -29.42 -7.83
N HIS A 375 3.29 -30.39 -7.49
CA HIS A 375 1.86 -30.13 -7.26
C HIS A 375 1.65 -29.17 -6.08
N PHE A 376 2.45 -29.33 -5.02
CA PHE A 376 2.41 -28.48 -3.84
C PHE A 376 2.84 -27.05 -4.15
N ILE A 377 3.96 -26.89 -4.89
CA ILE A 377 4.46 -25.58 -5.31
C ILE A 377 3.43 -24.89 -6.23
N ARG A 378 2.87 -25.62 -7.19
CA ARG A 378 1.82 -25.11 -8.08
C ARG A 378 0.59 -24.66 -7.31
N ALA A 379 0.08 -25.48 -6.38
CA ALA A 379 -1.07 -25.13 -5.55
C ALA A 379 -0.81 -23.88 -4.70
N THR A 380 0.43 -23.66 -4.26
CA THR A 380 0.81 -22.44 -3.54
C THR A 380 0.76 -21.20 -4.46
N LEU A 381 1.25 -21.28 -5.70
CA LEU A 381 1.12 -20.21 -6.69
C LEU A 381 -0.35 -19.94 -7.03
N GLU A 382 -1.13 -20.98 -7.33
CA GLU A 382 -2.54 -20.85 -7.67
C GLU A 382 -3.36 -20.22 -6.53
N SER A 383 -2.95 -20.42 -5.26
CA SER A 383 -3.61 -19.82 -4.10
C SER A 383 -3.61 -18.29 -4.11
N LEU A 384 -2.58 -17.68 -4.71
CA LEU A 384 -2.51 -16.21 -4.84
C LEU A 384 -3.59 -15.70 -5.80
N ALA A 385 -3.81 -16.44 -6.90
CA ALA A 385 -4.83 -16.11 -7.88
C ALA A 385 -6.25 -16.31 -7.33
N TYR A 386 -6.48 -17.36 -6.58
CA TYR A 386 -7.79 -17.60 -5.95
C TYR A 386 -8.13 -16.52 -4.92
N GLN A 387 -7.19 -16.15 -4.05
CA GLN A 387 -7.40 -15.07 -3.09
C GLN A 387 -7.71 -13.73 -3.80
N THR A 388 -7.05 -13.48 -4.92
CA THR A 388 -7.33 -12.30 -5.76
C THR A 388 -8.76 -12.36 -6.31
N LYS A 389 -9.24 -13.52 -6.77
CA LYS A 389 -10.65 -13.70 -7.22
C LYS A 389 -11.64 -13.44 -6.08
N ASP A 390 -11.37 -13.93 -4.85
CA ASP A 390 -12.20 -13.64 -3.68
C ASP A 390 -12.40 -12.14 -3.47
N VAL A 391 -11.31 -11.37 -3.53
CA VAL A 391 -11.34 -9.91 -3.36
C VAL A 391 -12.06 -9.23 -4.51
N MET A 392 -11.77 -9.60 -5.76
CA MET A 392 -12.39 -8.99 -6.93
C MET A 392 -13.90 -9.25 -7.01
N GLN A 393 -14.36 -10.45 -6.61
CA GLN A 393 -15.79 -10.73 -6.49
C GLN A 393 -16.46 -9.87 -5.42
N ALA A 394 -15.80 -9.66 -4.28
CA ALA A 394 -16.29 -8.75 -3.26
C ALA A 394 -16.38 -7.30 -3.78
N MET A 395 -15.37 -6.84 -4.55
CA MET A 395 -15.38 -5.51 -5.16
C MET A 395 -16.53 -5.32 -6.16
N SER A 396 -16.75 -6.30 -7.03
CA SER A 396 -17.87 -6.26 -8.00
C SER A 396 -19.23 -6.31 -7.31
N ALA A 397 -19.37 -7.13 -6.26
CA ALA A 397 -20.61 -7.22 -5.49
C ALA A 397 -20.97 -5.91 -4.75
N ASP A 398 -19.98 -5.20 -4.21
CA ASP A 398 -20.20 -3.94 -3.49
C ASP A 398 -20.41 -2.75 -4.43
N SER A 399 -19.62 -2.68 -5.51
CA SER A 399 -19.62 -1.53 -6.41
C SER A 399 -20.64 -1.62 -7.56
N GLY A 400 -21.06 -2.83 -7.91
CA GLY A 400 -21.81 -3.09 -9.14
C GLY A 400 -20.98 -2.85 -10.41
N ILE A 401 -19.65 -2.81 -10.29
CA ILE A 401 -18.73 -2.55 -11.38
C ILE A 401 -18.06 -3.87 -11.77
N ASP A 402 -18.14 -4.23 -13.04
CA ASP A 402 -17.41 -5.37 -13.59
C ASP A 402 -15.96 -4.98 -13.86
N LEU A 403 -15.03 -5.83 -13.37
CA LEU A 403 -13.62 -5.70 -13.70
C LEU A 403 -13.43 -5.96 -15.21
N LYS A 404 -12.76 -5.04 -15.89
CA LYS A 404 -12.44 -5.19 -17.33
C LYS A 404 -11.04 -5.75 -17.54
N THR A 405 -10.10 -5.32 -16.73
CA THR A 405 -8.68 -5.66 -16.82
C THR A 405 -8.06 -5.49 -15.45
N LEU A 406 -7.16 -6.38 -15.08
CA LEU A 406 -6.34 -6.25 -13.87
C LEU A 406 -4.92 -5.85 -14.25
N ARG A 407 -4.45 -4.69 -13.82
CA ARG A 407 -3.05 -4.27 -13.92
C ARG A 407 -2.26 -4.77 -12.73
N VAL A 408 -1.08 -5.29 -12.98
CA VAL A 408 -0.29 -5.97 -11.93
C VAL A 408 1.13 -5.43 -11.83
N ASP A 409 1.64 -5.40 -10.60
CA ASP A 409 3.03 -5.05 -10.29
C ASP A 409 3.53 -5.82 -9.05
N GLY A 410 4.78 -5.59 -8.69
CA GLY A 410 5.43 -6.26 -7.56
C GLY A 410 6.25 -7.49 -7.99
N GLY A 411 6.95 -8.09 -7.03
CA GLY A 411 7.96 -9.09 -7.32
C GLY A 411 7.46 -10.39 -7.96
N ALA A 412 6.26 -10.83 -7.63
CA ALA A 412 5.72 -12.11 -8.10
C ALA A 412 5.15 -12.04 -9.53
N VAL A 413 4.95 -10.85 -10.10
CA VAL A 413 4.38 -10.69 -11.47
C VAL A 413 5.31 -11.18 -12.58
N LYS A 414 6.59 -11.43 -12.26
CA LYS A 414 7.56 -12.02 -13.18
C LYS A 414 7.28 -13.48 -13.49
N ASN A 415 6.47 -14.14 -12.68
CA ASN A 415 6.04 -15.53 -12.89
C ASN A 415 4.88 -15.57 -13.89
N ASP A 416 5.16 -15.96 -15.12
CA ASP A 416 4.20 -15.99 -16.21
C ASP A 416 3.08 -17.01 -16.00
N LEU A 417 3.39 -18.16 -15.36
CA LEU A 417 2.37 -19.15 -15.02
C LEU A 417 1.35 -18.59 -14.03
N LEU A 418 1.82 -17.87 -13.01
CA LEU A 418 0.92 -17.24 -12.06
C LEU A 418 0.05 -16.19 -12.74
N MET A 419 0.62 -15.37 -13.62
CA MET A 419 -0.13 -14.30 -14.30
C MET A 419 -1.16 -14.85 -15.29
N GLN A 420 -0.81 -15.92 -16.04
CA GLN A 420 -1.76 -16.61 -16.91
C GLN A 420 -2.90 -17.23 -16.09
N PHE A 421 -2.56 -17.96 -15.04
CA PHE A 421 -3.57 -18.55 -14.16
C PHE A 421 -4.46 -17.48 -13.48
N GLN A 422 -3.89 -16.32 -13.16
CA GLN A 422 -4.68 -15.19 -12.64
C GLN A 422 -5.70 -14.70 -13.67
N GLY A 423 -5.30 -14.53 -14.93
CA GLY A 423 -6.22 -14.18 -16.02
C GLY A 423 -7.32 -15.22 -16.21
N ASP A 424 -6.93 -16.48 -16.23
CA ASP A 424 -7.83 -17.62 -16.39
C ASP A 424 -8.89 -17.67 -15.28
N ILE A 425 -8.46 -17.54 -14.03
CA ILE A 425 -9.38 -17.62 -12.87
C ILE A 425 -10.27 -16.38 -12.76
N LEU A 426 -9.77 -15.19 -13.09
CA LEU A 426 -10.57 -13.96 -13.09
C LEU A 426 -11.48 -13.84 -14.32
N GLU A 427 -11.17 -14.55 -15.41
CA GLU A 427 -11.84 -14.45 -16.70
C GLU A 427 -11.73 -13.04 -17.31
N VAL A 428 -10.65 -12.32 -16.98
CA VAL A 428 -10.31 -10.99 -17.53
C VAL A 428 -8.82 -10.92 -17.85
N PRO A 429 -8.42 -10.06 -18.82
CA PRO A 429 -7.01 -9.86 -19.12
C PRO A 429 -6.23 -9.36 -17.90
N VAL A 430 -5.03 -9.88 -17.71
CA VAL A 430 -4.04 -9.38 -16.76
C VAL A 430 -2.94 -8.68 -17.54
N GLU A 431 -2.66 -7.43 -17.21
CA GLU A 431 -1.70 -6.58 -17.90
C GLU A 431 -0.51 -6.28 -17.00
N ARG A 432 0.69 -6.61 -17.45
CA ARG A 432 1.96 -6.30 -16.77
C ARG A 432 2.65 -5.13 -17.49
N PRO A 433 2.97 -4.02 -16.78
CA PRO A 433 3.63 -2.88 -17.38
C PRO A 433 5.15 -3.12 -17.58
N VAL A 434 5.75 -2.37 -18.50
CA VAL A 434 7.21 -2.32 -18.69
C VAL A 434 7.89 -1.76 -17.43
N VAL A 435 7.37 -0.67 -16.87
CA VAL A 435 7.88 -0.08 -15.63
C VAL A 435 7.11 -0.67 -14.45
N GLN A 436 7.76 -1.54 -13.69
CA GLN A 436 7.14 -2.24 -12.56
C GLN A 436 7.21 -1.45 -11.24
N GLU A 437 7.99 -0.37 -11.17
CA GLU A 437 8.06 0.55 -10.01
C GLU A 437 6.90 1.56 -10.03
N THR A 438 5.69 1.05 -10.14
CA THR A 438 4.47 1.85 -10.34
C THR A 438 4.14 2.75 -9.16
N THR A 439 4.49 2.33 -7.94
CA THR A 439 4.34 3.13 -6.72
C THR A 439 5.15 4.43 -6.79
N ALA A 440 6.44 4.32 -7.08
CA ALA A 440 7.29 5.50 -7.25
C ALA A 440 6.87 6.34 -8.45
N LEU A 441 6.53 5.70 -9.56
CA LEU A 441 6.07 6.37 -10.78
C LEU A 441 4.79 7.18 -10.53
N GLY A 442 3.87 6.66 -9.73
CA GLY A 442 2.62 7.36 -9.37
C GLY A 442 2.88 8.68 -8.64
N SER A 443 3.77 8.69 -7.65
CA SER A 443 4.13 9.93 -6.95
C SER A 443 4.88 10.90 -7.86
N ALA A 444 5.71 10.38 -8.78
CA ALA A 444 6.38 11.19 -9.80
C ALA A 444 5.37 11.83 -10.75
N TYR A 445 4.35 11.10 -11.21
CA TYR A 445 3.29 11.63 -12.05
C TYR A 445 2.50 12.75 -11.37
N LEU A 446 2.12 12.55 -10.09
CA LEU A 446 1.43 13.57 -9.31
C LEU A 446 2.27 14.85 -9.18
N ALA A 447 3.56 14.72 -8.86
CA ALA A 447 4.47 15.85 -8.80
C ALA A 447 4.66 16.52 -10.16
N GLY A 448 4.83 15.73 -11.20
CA GLY A 448 5.03 16.22 -12.55
C GLY A 448 3.83 16.99 -13.11
N LEU A 449 2.61 16.57 -12.77
CA LEU A 449 1.39 17.33 -13.09
C LEU A 449 1.40 18.70 -12.42
N ALA A 450 1.69 18.76 -11.13
CA ALA A 450 1.66 20.00 -10.36
C ALA A 450 2.71 21.03 -10.82
N VAL A 451 3.88 20.56 -11.30
CA VAL A 451 4.93 21.46 -11.82
C VAL A 451 4.87 21.65 -13.34
N GLY A 452 3.86 21.09 -14.02
CA GLY A 452 3.68 21.21 -15.47
C GLY A 452 4.69 20.40 -16.29
N TYR A 453 5.32 19.37 -15.69
CA TYR A 453 6.21 18.44 -16.39
C TYR A 453 5.42 17.53 -17.33
N TRP A 454 4.31 16.97 -16.89
CA TRP A 454 3.26 16.37 -17.73
C TRP A 454 2.04 17.28 -17.71
N LYS A 455 1.33 17.34 -18.83
CA LYS A 455 0.22 18.26 -19.04
C LYS A 455 -1.04 17.82 -18.29
N ASP A 456 -1.39 16.53 -18.41
CA ASP A 456 -2.65 15.96 -17.91
C ASP A 456 -2.54 14.43 -17.78
N GLN A 457 -3.61 13.82 -17.24
CA GLN A 457 -3.71 12.36 -17.10
C GLN A 457 -3.74 11.63 -18.48
N GLU A 458 -4.20 12.26 -19.55
CA GLU A 458 -4.21 11.67 -20.89
C GLU A 458 -2.76 11.50 -21.39
N GLU A 459 -1.91 12.52 -21.24
CA GLU A 459 -0.48 12.39 -21.56
C GLU A 459 0.17 11.28 -20.73
N ILE A 460 -0.11 11.20 -19.43
CA ILE A 460 0.41 10.13 -18.56
C ILE A 460 -0.07 8.76 -19.01
N ALA A 461 -1.33 8.61 -19.35
CA ALA A 461 -1.87 7.33 -19.83
C ALA A 461 -1.14 6.81 -21.09
N THR A 462 -0.64 7.72 -21.95
CA THR A 462 0.18 7.33 -23.12
C THR A 462 1.59 6.83 -22.74
N GLN A 463 2.08 7.14 -21.55
CA GLN A 463 3.37 6.66 -21.05
C GLN A 463 3.28 5.24 -20.46
N TRP A 464 2.07 4.81 -20.10
CA TRP A 464 1.88 3.46 -19.60
C TRP A 464 2.06 2.45 -20.75
N LEU A 465 3.17 1.73 -20.72
CA LEU A 465 3.50 0.75 -21.76
C LEU A 465 3.24 -0.67 -21.22
N ASN A 466 2.44 -1.42 -21.96
CA ASN A 466 2.18 -2.83 -21.68
C ASN A 466 3.39 -3.67 -22.11
N GLU A 467 3.99 -4.44 -21.19
CA GLU A 467 5.01 -5.43 -21.48
C GLU A 467 4.36 -6.72 -22.01
N LYS A 468 3.34 -7.21 -21.30
CA LYS A 468 2.64 -8.45 -21.63
C LYS A 468 1.20 -8.44 -21.13
N THR A 469 0.29 -8.93 -21.97
CA THR A 469 -1.09 -9.25 -21.62
C THR A 469 -1.23 -10.78 -21.52
N PHE A 470 -1.90 -11.22 -20.47
CA PHE A 470 -2.29 -12.61 -20.24
C PHE A 470 -3.81 -12.67 -20.38
N ASP A 471 -4.26 -13.01 -21.59
CA ASP A 471 -5.67 -13.21 -21.87
C ASP A 471 -6.16 -14.54 -21.28
N PRO A 472 -7.42 -14.63 -20.82
CA PRO A 472 -8.00 -15.88 -20.35
C PRO A 472 -7.98 -16.96 -21.45
N GLU A 473 -7.42 -18.12 -21.15
CA GLU A 473 -7.33 -19.27 -22.06
C GLU A 473 -8.11 -20.48 -21.53
N MET A 474 -8.45 -20.50 -20.23
CA MET A 474 -9.19 -21.57 -19.56
C MET A 474 -10.68 -21.46 -19.83
N ASP A 475 -11.34 -22.60 -20.04
CA ASP A 475 -12.80 -22.65 -20.12
C ASP A 475 -13.45 -22.21 -18.80
N THR A 476 -14.54 -21.43 -18.87
CA THR A 476 -15.30 -20.97 -17.70
C THR A 476 -15.74 -22.11 -16.77
N GLU A 477 -16.16 -23.27 -17.35
CA GLU A 477 -16.55 -24.44 -16.55
C GLU A 477 -15.38 -24.97 -15.69
N GLU A 478 -14.17 -24.97 -16.24
CA GLU A 478 -12.96 -25.38 -15.50
C GLU A 478 -12.56 -24.34 -14.47
N SER A 479 -12.61 -23.04 -14.80
CA SER A 479 -12.38 -21.94 -13.86
C SER A 479 -13.32 -22.06 -12.64
N ASP A 480 -14.62 -22.22 -12.90
CA ASP A 480 -15.64 -22.38 -11.85
C ASP A 480 -15.42 -23.63 -10.99
N ARG A 481 -15.05 -24.75 -11.61
CA ARG A 481 -14.75 -26.00 -10.91
C ARG A 481 -13.57 -25.84 -9.95
N LEU A 482 -12.48 -25.23 -10.43
CA LEU A 482 -11.28 -25.00 -9.63
C LEU A 482 -11.56 -24.01 -8.49
N TYR A 483 -12.25 -22.92 -8.79
CA TYR A 483 -12.61 -21.93 -7.78
C TYR A 483 -13.59 -22.46 -6.73
N SER A 484 -14.54 -23.31 -7.11
CA SER A 484 -15.41 -24.03 -6.17
C SER A 484 -14.61 -24.93 -5.21
N GLY A 485 -13.55 -25.58 -5.71
CA GLY A 485 -12.61 -26.35 -4.88
C GLY A 485 -11.89 -25.45 -3.86
N TRP A 486 -11.40 -24.30 -4.30
CA TRP A 486 -10.78 -23.28 -3.43
C TRP A 486 -11.73 -22.84 -2.31
N GLN A 487 -12.97 -22.48 -2.64
CA GLN A 487 -13.96 -22.06 -1.65
C GLN A 487 -14.23 -23.12 -0.58
N LYS A 488 -14.26 -24.41 -0.97
CA LYS A 488 -14.37 -25.55 -0.03
C LYS A 488 -13.15 -25.62 0.89
N ALA A 489 -11.94 -25.45 0.34
CA ALA A 489 -10.70 -25.45 1.12
C ALA A 489 -10.66 -24.30 2.13
N VAL A 490 -11.03 -23.08 1.73
CA VAL A 490 -11.13 -21.93 2.64
C VAL A 490 -12.17 -22.18 3.74
N LYS A 491 -13.35 -22.70 3.38
CA LYS A 491 -14.39 -23.03 4.37
C LYS A 491 -13.89 -24.05 5.40
N ALA A 492 -13.17 -25.08 4.98
CA ALA A 492 -12.59 -26.09 5.86
C ALA A 492 -11.48 -25.50 6.74
N THR A 493 -10.61 -24.64 6.18
CA THR A 493 -9.57 -23.92 6.92
C THR A 493 -10.17 -23.09 8.05
N ARG A 494 -11.22 -22.31 7.77
CA ARG A 494 -11.91 -21.47 8.76
C ARG A 494 -12.67 -22.26 9.83
N ALA A 495 -13.08 -23.48 9.51
CA ALA A 495 -13.71 -24.37 10.49
C ALA A 495 -12.71 -25.01 11.45
N PHE A 496 -11.44 -25.08 11.07
CA PHE A 496 -10.36 -25.58 11.93
C PHE A 496 -9.82 -24.45 12.80
N LYS A 497 -10.20 -24.46 14.08
CA LYS A 497 -9.69 -23.50 15.07
C LYS A 497 -8.62 -24.17 15.93
N THR A 498 -7.46 -23.54 16.05
CA THR A 498 -6.46 -23.90 17.05
C THR A 498 -6.89 -23.29 18.37
N GLU A 499 -6.90 -24.11 19.46
CA GLU A 499 -7.21 -23.64 20.83
C GLU A 499 -6.24 -22.55 21.29
#